data_bb04259b45cb52e194e3a261cfca878a
#
_entry.id   bb04259b45cb52e194e3a261cfca878a
#
_cell.length_a   1.000
_cell.length_b   1.000
_cell.length_c   1.000
_cell.angle_alpha   90.00
_cell.angle_beta   90.00
_cell.angle_gamma   90.00
#
_symmetry.space_group_name_H-M   'P 1'
#
loop_
_entity.id
_entity.type
_entity.pdbx_description
1 polymer ?
#
loop_
_entity_poly.entity_id
_entity_poly.type
_entity_poly.pdbx_seq_one_letter_code
_entity_poly.pdbx_strand_id
1 'polypeptide(L)'
;MNKYLDSLTDYPFEFLSRLLKDIDKTNEEIIGLHIGEPKGDAPPEALQAINDNFSHYSKYPTSKGDISLREAYSEWLLDRFKLKNVDPNKNVLPISGSREGLFSFIQSAIDSLNQDQL
;
A
#
# COMPACT_ATOMS: atom_id res chain seq x y z
N MET A 1 10.65 -19.75 22.44
CA MET A 1 10.70 -19.30 21.03
C MET A 1 9.52 -19.91 20.30
N ASN A 2 8.94 -19.25 19.34
CA ASN A 2 7.79 -19.78 18.61
C ASN A 2 8.22 -20.96 17.73
N LYS A 3 7.70 -22.15 18.01
CA LYS A 3 8.04 -23.40 17.30
C LYS A 3 7.60 -23.43 15.83
N TYR A 4 6.73 -22.51 15.43
CA TYR A 4 6.30 -22.41 14.03
C TYR A 4 7.31 -21.67 13.12
N LEU A 5 8.34 -21.03 13.70
CA LEU A 5 9.39 -20.37 12.91
C LEU A 5 10.16 -21.37 12.03
N ASP A 6 10.37 -22.60 12.54
CA ASP A 6 11.10 -23.64 11.81
C ASP A 6 10.28 -24.22 10.63
N SER A 7 8.97 -23.95 10.58
CA SER A 7 8.08 -24.37 9.50
C SER A 7 7.88 -23.33 8.40
N LEU A 8 8.49 -22.15 8.55
CA LEU A 8 8.40 -21.11 7.52
C LEU A 8 9.20 -21.53 6.29
N THR A 9 8.58 -21.39 5.13
CA THR A 9 9.24 -21.60 3.86
C THR A 9 9.90 -20.30 3.40
N ASP A 10 10.91 -20.43 2.54
CA ASP A 10 11.54 -19.28 1.90
C ASP A 10 10.52 -18.40 1.18
N TYR A 11 10.79 -17.10 1.16
CA TYR A 11 9.95 -16.17 0.42
C TYR A 11 9.97 -16.53 -1.08
N PRO A 12 8.79 -16.71 -1.73
CA PRO A 12 8.71 -17.25 -3.08
C PRO A 12 9.55 -16.52 -4.13
N PHE A 13 9.68 -15.20 -4.03
CA PHE A 13 10.49 -14.42 -4.97
C PHE A 13 12.00 -14.60 -4.75
N GLU A 14 12.43 -14.91 -3.53
CA GLU A 14 13.83 -15.26 -3.27
C GLU A 14 14.16 -16.63 -3.86
N PHE A 15 13.26 -17.59 -3.72
CA PHE A 15 13.38 -18.88 -4.39
C PHE A 15 13.44 -18.74 -5.91
N LEU A 16 12.55 -17.94 -6.51
CA LEU A 16 12.57 -17.64 -7.94
C LEU A 16 13.88 -16.99 -8.37
N SER A 17 14.38 -16.01 -7.62
CA SER A 17 15.66 -15.36 -7.92
C SER A 17 16.83 -16.33 -7.91
N ARG A 18 16.84 -17.33 -7.02
CA ARG A 18 17.85 -18.38 -6.99
C ARG A 18 17.77 -19.27 -8.21
N LEU A 19 16.57 -19.67 -8.64
CA LEU A 19 16.36 -20.48 -9.84
C LEU A 19 16.83 -19.76 -11.13
N LEU A 20 16.65 -18.45 -11.19
CA LEU A 20 16.99 -17.64 -12.35
C LEU A 20 18.46 -17.18 -12.37
N LYS A 21 19.22 -17.41 -11.29
CA LYS A 21 20.57 -16.91 -11.14
C LYS A 21 21.55 -17.44 -12.19
N ASP A 22 21.40 -18.71 -12.55
CA ASP A 22 22.31 -19.45 -13.46
C ASP A 22 21.78 -19.53 -14.90
N ILE A 23 20.66 -18.85 -15.17
CA ILE A 23 20.17 -18.75 -16.55
C ILE A 23 21.08 -17.79 -17.32
N ASP A 24 21.63 -18.29 -18.40
CA ASP A 24 22.53 -17.55 -19.29
C ASP A 24 21.77 -16.31 -19.81
N LYS A 25 22.24 -15.13 -19.41
CA LYS A 25 21.64 -13.87 -19.83
C LYS A 25 22.08 -13.63 -21.27
N THR A 26 21.22 -13.93 -22.20
CA THR A 26 21.37 -13.45 -23.58
C THR A 26 21.54 -11.94 -23.57
N ASN A 27 22.24 -11.36 -24.54
CA ASN A 27 22.45 -9.91 -24.65
C ASN A 27 21.15 -9.11 -24.88
N GLU A 28 20.00 -9.74 -24.75
CA GLU A 28 18.69 -9.15 -24.92
C GLU A 28 18.17 -8.59 -23.60
N GLU A 29 17.48 -7.46 -23.67
CA GLU A 29 16.84 -6.85 -22.52
C GLU A 29 15.70 -7.75 -22.01
N ILE A 30 15.85 -8.25 -20.78
CA ILE A 30 14.84 -9.10 -20.16
C ILE A 30 13.72 -8.26 -19.58
N ILE A 31 12.51 -8.45 -20.08
CA ILE A 31 11.30 -7.83 -19.52
C ILE A 31 10.75 -8.71 -18.40
N GLY A 32 10.92 -8.28 -17.16
CA GLY A 32 10.41 -8.99 -15.98
C GLY A 32 8.91 -8.79 -15.80
N LEU A 33 8.12 -9.87 -15.92
CA LEU A 33 6.68 -9.85 -15.74
C LEU A 33 6.22 -10.39 -14.36
N HIS A 34 7.15 -10.77 -13.51
CA HIS A 34 6.90 -11.41 -12.21
C HIS A 34 6.55 -10.42 -11.09
N ILE A 35 6.81 -9.14 -11.28
CA ILE A 35 6.45 -8.06 -10.35
C ILE A 35 5.72 -6.98 -11.13
N GLY A 36 4.52 -6.63 -10.67
CA GLY A 36 3.74 -5.51 -11.22
C GLY A 36 4.18 -4.18 -10.61
N GLU A 37 5.37 -3.70 -10.99
CA GLU A 37 5.92 -2.44 -10.54
C GLU A 37 5.84 -1.39 -11.64
N PRO A 38 5.20 -0.23 -11.40
CA PRO A 38 5.26 0.90 -12.33
C PRO A 38 6.71 1.39 -12.49
N LYS A 39 7.20 1.50 -13.72
CA LYS A 39 8.57 1.93 -14.03
C LYS A 39 8.64 3.36 -14.57
N GLY A 40 7.64 4.17 -14.31
CA GLY A 40 7.63 5.59 -14.68
C GLY A 40 8.22 6.47 -13.59
N ASP A 41 8.69 7.65 -13.98
CA ASP A 41 9.10 8.68 -13.03
C ASP A 41 7.89 9.21 -12.25
N ALA A 42 8.13 9.67 -11.01
CA ALA A 42 7.09 10.34 -10.24
C ALA A 42 6.69 11.65 -10.95
N PRO A 43 5.41 12.03 -10.94
CA PRO A 43 4.97 13.30 -11.52
C PRO A 43 5.76 14.47 -10.91
N PRO A 44 6.28 15.42 -11.74
CA PRO A 44 7.06 16.54 -11.24
C PRO A 44 6.32 17.37 -10.18
N GLU A 45 5.01 17.50 -10.32
CA GLU A 45 4.14 18.22 -9.40
C GLU A 45 4.15 17.58 -7.99
N ALA A 46 4.22 16.25 -7.92
CA ALA A 46 4.31 15.54 -6.64
C ALA A 46 5.65 15.80 -5.96
N LEU A 47 6.75 15.77 -6.71
CA LEU A 47 8.08 16.09 -6.19
C LEU A 47 8.18 17.54 -5.72
N GLN A 48 7.61 18.48 -6.48
CA GLN A 48 7.55 19.87 -6.09
C GLN A 48 6.73 20.08 -4.81
N ALA A 49 5.56 19.45 -4.71
CA ALA A 49 4.73 19.52 -3.51
C ALA A 49 5.44 19.00 -2.25
N ILE A 50 6.24 17.93 -2.37
CA ILE A 50 7.06 17.42 -1.28
C ILE A 50 8.10 18.47 -0.86
N ASN A 51 8.80 19.05 -1.83
CA ASN A 51 9.84 20.06 -1.58
C ASN A 51 9.29 21.31 -0.88
N ASP A 52 8.14 21.79 -1.34
CA ASP A 52 7.49 23.00 -0.79
C ASP A 52 6.95 22.82 0.63
N ASN A 53 6.75 21.58 1.05
CA ASN A 53 6.13 21.23 2.33
C ASN A 53 7.09 20.52 3.32
N PHE A 54 8.39 20.61 3.13
CA PHE A 54 9.36 19.96 4.03
C PHE A 54 9.19 20.31 5.51
N SER A 55 8.78 21.54 5.83
CA SER A 55 8.54 21.96 7.22
C SER A 55 7.42 21.17 7.91
N HIS A 56 6.50 20.55 7.17
CA HIS A 56 5.41 19.77 7.71
C HIS A 56 5.86 18.39 8.22
N TYR A 57 7.00 17.88 7.74
CA TYR A 57 7.54 16.58 8.18
C TYR A 57 7.97 16.55 9.66
N SER A 58 8.15 17.70 10.27
CA SER A 58 8.47 17.80 11.71
C SER A 58 7.27 17.56 12.63
N LYS A 59 6.05 17.50 12.08
CA LYS A 59 4.83 17.32 12.87
C LYS A 59 4.44 15.85 12.97
N TYR A 60 4.10 15.41 14.17
CA TYR A 60 3.57 14.08 14.38
C TYR A 60 2.17 13.97 13.74
N PRO A 61 1.92 12.96 12.90
CA PRO A 61 0.63 12.81 12.25
C PRO A 61 -0.46 12.41 13.23
N THR A 62 -1.69 12.87 12.98
CA THR A 62 -2.86 12.41 13.73
C THR A 62 -3.27 11.01 13.27
N SER A 63 -3.94 10.24 14.14
CA SER A 63 -4.41 8.89 13.80
C SER A 63 -5.44 8.86 12.66
N LYS A 64 -6.17 9.95 12.44
CA LYS A 64 -7.10 10.09 11.30
C LYS A 64 -6.43 10.60 10.02
N GLY A 65 -5.18 11.01 10.10
CA GLY A 65 -4.54 11.73 9.02
C GLY A 65 -5.02 13.19 8.90
N ASP A 66 -4.39 13.94 8.03
CA ASP A 66 -4.73 15.34 7.79
C ASP A 66 -6.10 15.46 7.10
N ILE A 67 -6.88 16.48 7.51
CA ILE A 67 -8.21 16.70 6.93
C ILE A 67 -8.11 17.09 5.46
N SER A 68 -7.13 17.90 5.07
CA SER A 68 -6.95 18.31 3.67
C SER A 68 -6.66 17.13 2.75
N LEU A 69 -5.90 16.15 3.22
CA LEU A 69 -5.67 14.91 2.49
C LEU A 69 -6.96 14.10 2.30
N ARG A 70 -7.77 13.99 3.35
CA ARG A 70 -9.04 13.26 3.29
C ARG A 70 -10.07 13.95 2.40
N GLU A 71 -10.10 15.28 2.39
CA GLU A 71 -10.92 16.09 1.50
C GLU A 71 -10.49 15.88 0.04
N ALA A 72 -9.20 15.97 -0.25
CA ALA A 72 -8.67 15.72 -1.60
C ALA A 72 -9.01 14.30 -2.10
N TYR A 73 -8.89 13.28 -1.26
CA TYR A 73 -9.32 11.93 -1.60
C TYR A 73 -10.83 11.83 -1.85
N SER A 74 -11.63 12.50 -1.03
CA SER A 74 -13.09 12.52 -1.22
C SER A 74 -13.49 13.14 -2.55
N GLU A 75 -12.90 14.27 -2.91
CA GLU A 75 -13.11 14.94 -4.19
C GLU A 75 -12.67 14.05 -5.36
N TRP A 76 -11.50 13.45 -5.27
CA TRP A 76 -11.00 12.52 -6.30
C TRP A 76 -11.93 11.30 -6.46
N LEU A 77 -12.43 10.72 -5.37
CA LEU A 77 -13.37 9.59 -5.42
C LEU A 77 -14.70 9.98 -6.07
N LEU A 78 -15.23 11.16 -5.72
CA LEU A 78 -16.45 11.71 -6.31
C LEU A 78 -16.29 11.89 -7.82
N ASP A 79 -15.18 12.48 -8.24
CA ASP A 79 -14.94 12.73 -9.68
C ASP A 79 -14.59 11.45 -10.44
N ARG A 80 -13.63 10.67 -9.96
CA ARG A 80 -13.10 9.48 -10.67
C ARG A 80 -14.13 8.38 -10.83
N PHE A 81 -14.94 8.13 -9.80
CA PHE A 81 -15.90 7.03 -9.75
C PHE A 81 -17.35 7.50 -9.82
N LYS A 82 -17.58 8.80 -9.99
CA LYS A 82 -18.92 9.41 -10.07
C LYS A 82 -19.81 9.00 -8.89
N LEU A 83 -19.23 8.95 -7.71
CA LEU A 83 -19.96 8.66 -6.49
C LEU A 83 -20.88 9.85 -6.13
N LYS A 84 -21.98 9.56 -5.44
CA LYS A 84 -22.95 10.60 -5.07
C LYS A 84 -22.59 11.36 -3.79
N ASN A 85 -21.90 10.68 -2.87
CA ASN A 85 -21.52 11.24 -1.59
C ASN A 85 -20.30 10.50 -1.02
N VAL A 86 -19.29 11.25 -0.60
CA VAL A 86 -18.12 10.76 0.14
C VAL A 86 -17.81 11.78 1.23
N ASP A 87 -18.09 11.42 2.49
CA ASP A 87 -17.79 12.27 3.65
C ASP A 87 -16.32 12.01 4.07
N PRO A 88 -15.43 13.02 4.02
CA PRO A 88 -14.03 12.87 4.37
C PRO A 88 -13.82 12.46 5.84
N ASN A 89 -14.80 12.65 6.70
CA ASN A 89 -14.71 12.29 8.11
C ASN A 89 -15.20 10.88 8.43
N LYS A 90 -15.98 10.27 7.54
CA LYS A 90 -16.61 8.96 7.75
C LYS A 90 -16.14 7.89 6.76
N ASN A 91 -15.81 8.28 5.54
CA ASN A 91 -15.57 7.35 4.45
C ASN A 91 -14.11 7.27 4.03
N VAL A 92 -13.23 8.13 4.55
CA VAL A 92 -11.82 8.18 4.17
C VAL A 92 -10.92 8.09 5.40
N LEU A 93 -10.04 7.09 5.40
CA LEU A 93 -9.00 6.93 6.40
C LEU A 93 -7.66 6.65 5.69
N PRO A 94 -6.71 7.57 5.71
CA PRO A 94 -5.36 7.33 5.21
C PRO A 94 -4.66 6.24 6.00
N ILE A 95 -3.95 5.37 5.28
CA ILE A 95 -3.18 4.26 5.85
C ILE A 95 -1.74 4.30 5.32
N SER A 96 -0.79 3.74 6.07
CA SER A 96 0.63 3.72 5.70
C SER A 96 0.99 2.64 4.67
N GLY A 97 0.00 1.91 4.19
CA GLY A 97 0.16 0.90 3.15
C GLY A 97 -1.04 -0.04 3.09
N SER A 98 -1.28 -0.62 1.92
CA SER A 98 -2.45 -1.48 1.68
C SER A 98 -2.44 -2.76 2.53
N ARG A 99 -1.28 -3.36 2.82
CA ARG A 99 -1.18 -4.54 3.68
C ARG A 99 -1.66 -4.25 5.09
N GLU A 100 -1.21 -3.14 5.67
CA GLU A 100 -1.61 -2.72 7.00
C GLU A 100 -3.11 -2.40 7.05
N GLY A 101 -3.60 -1.70 6.03
CA GLY A 101 -5.01 -1.40 5.91
C GLY A 101 -5.88 -2.65 5.82
N LEU A 102 -5.51 -3.63 4.99
CA LEU A 102 -6.24 -4.90 4.86
C LEU A 102 -6.21 -5.69 6.17
N PHE A 103 -5.06 -5.79 6.82
CA PHE A 103 -4.93 -6.49 8.08
C PHE A 103 -5.80 -5.86 9.17
N SER A 104 -5.75 -4.55 9.32
CA SER A 104 -6.56 -3.80 10.29
C SER A 104 -8.05 -3.89 9.98
N PHE A 105 -8.41 -3.84 8.69
CA PHE A 105 -9.80 -3.97 8.26
C PHE A 105 -10.37 -5.35 8.62
N ILE A 106 -9.65 -6.43 8.34
CA ILE A 106 -10.11 -7.79 8.69
C ILE A 106 -10.31 -7.91 10.20
N GLN A 107 -9.35 -7.43 11.00
CA GLN A 107 -9.50 -7.46 12.46
C GLN A 107 -10.68 -6.65 12.98
N SER A 108 -11.03 -5.56 12.29
CA SER A 108 -12.15 -4.71 12.68
C SER A 108 -13.50 -5.25 12.21
N ALA A 109 -13.51 -6.00 11.10
CA ALA A 109 -14.73 -6.53 10.49
C ALA A 109 -15.17 -7.87 11.08
N ILE A 110 -14.23 -8.67 11.62
CA ILE A 110 -14.52 -9.99 12.17
C ILE A 110 -14.69 -9.89 13.69
N ASP A 111 -15.86 -10.27 14.18
CA ASP A 111 -16.12 -10.44 15.61
C ASP A 111 -15.81 -11.87 16.04
N SER A 112 -14.62 -12.06 16.60
CA SER A 112 -14.17 -13.37 17.07
C SER A 112 -14.97 -13.93 18.26
N LEU A 113 -15.73 -13.09 18.95
CA LEU A 113 -16.57 -13.49 20.08
C LEU A 113 -17.91 -14.06 19.61
N ASN A 114 -18.41 -13.64 18.48
CA ASN A 114 -19.68 -14.10 17.90
C ASN A 114 -19.54 -15.28 16.94
N GLN A 115 -18.36 -15.91 16.86
CA GLN A 115 -18.08 -17.06 15.97
C GLN A 115 -18.42 -16.76 14.50
N ASP A 116 -18.22 -15.55 14.05
CA ASP A 116 -18.33 -15.22 12.64
C ASP A 116 -17.32 -16.07 11.86
N GLN A 117 -17.84 -17.11 11.23
CA GLN A 117 -17.07 -17.98 10.35
C GLN A 117 -17.06 -17.35 8.95
N LEU A 118 -15.87 -17.15 8.43
CA LEU A 118 -15.65 -16.86 7.02
C LEU A 118 -15.91 -18.10 6.16
#